data_661e1776dbfff5a7862603754357485a
#
_entry.id   661e1776dbfff5a7862603754357485a
#
_cell.length_a   1.000
_cell.length_b   1.000
_cell.length_c   1.000
_cell.angle_alpha   90.00
_cell.angle_beta   90.00
_cell.angle_gamma   90.00
#
_symmetry.space_group_name_H-M   'P 1'
#
loop_
_entity.id
_entity.type
_entity.pdbx_description
1 polymer ?
#
loop_
_entity_poly.entity_id
_entity_poly.type
_entity_poly.pdbx_seq_one_letter_code
_entity_poly.pdbx_strand_id
1 'polypeptide(L)'
;MNNQFIQGVTFDWDRIDNNSYLKRIEAFLGVEKLDFNKPVTFFVGENGSGKSTLLEAIAVAHGFNPEGGTKNYVFSTHDTHSELCDAIRISKGYRKEKWGYFLRAESFYNVATQEEEYADFAHPSAKYHERSHGESFLALAQNNLQPNGLYLFDEPEAALSPQRQLTLLIQIYRCAKEGAQFFIVTHSPI
;
A
#
# COMPACT_ATOMS: atom_id res chain seq x y z
N MET A 1 10.95 -8.32 20.89
CA MET A 1 9.59 -8.67 20.39
C MET A 1 9.33 -7.91 19.10
N ASN A 2 8.70 -8.53 18.11
CA ASN A 2 8.30 -7.86 16.88
C ASN A 2 7.07 -6.98 17.17
N ASN A 3 7.18 -5.66 16.98
CA ASN A 3 6.13 -4.66 17.28
C ASN A 3 5.34 -4.24 16.06
N GLN A 4 5.49 -4.93 14.91
CA GLN A 4 4.81 -4.58 13.67
C GLN A 4 3.33 -4.97 13.71
N PHE A 5 2.47 -4.24 12.98
CA PHE A 5 1.04 -4.55 12.82
C PHE A 5 0.85 -5.81 12.00
N ILE A 6 1.59 -5.93 10.88
CA ILE A 6 1.70 -7.14 10.06
C ILE A 6 3.08 -7.71 10.31
N GLN A 7 3.13 -8.91 10.88
CA GLN A 7 4.38 -9.60 11.23
C GLN A 7 4.82 -10.60 10.16
N GLY A 8 3.90 -10.98 9.29
CA GLY A 8 4.20 -11.89 8.19
C GLY A 8 2.98 -12.23 7.35
N VAL A 9 3.25 -12.93 6.27
CA VAL A 9 2.26 -13.48 5.34
C VAL A 9 2.61 -14.94 5.08
N THR A 10 1.63 -15.83 5.15
CA THR A 10 1.76 -17.24 4.76
C THR A 10 0.93 -17.48 3.50
N PHE A 11 1.48 -18.21 2.55
CA PHE A 11 0.86 -18.53 1.27
C PHE A 11 0.22 -19.91 1.32
N ASP A 12 -1.00 -20.02 0.84
CA ASP A 12 -1.77 -21.25 0.66
C ASP A 12 -1.93 -21.50 -0.86
N TRP A 13 -0.87 -22.01 -1.46
CA TRP A 13 -0.80 -22.22 -2.92
C TRP A 13 -1.82 -23.25 -3.46
N ASP A 14 -2.40 -24.08 -2.59
CA ASP A 14 -3.43 -25.03 -2.97
C ASP A 14 -4.75 -24.35 -3.35
N ARG A 15 -4.94 -23.10 -2.91
CA ARG A 15 -6.10 -22.29 -3.26
C ARG A 15 -5.99 -21.62 -4.63
N ILE A 16 -4.81 -21.57 -5.21
CA ILE A 16 -4.55 -20.96 -6.51
C ILE A 16 -4.67 -22.03 -7.60
N ASP A 17 -5.43 -21.73 -8.67
CA ASP A 17 -5.53 -22.62 -9.82
C ASP A 17 -4.14 -22.94 -10.39
N ASN A 18 -3.96 -24.21 -10.84
CA ASN A 18 -2.67 -24.66 -11.36
C ASN A 18 -2.26 -23.95 -12.65
N ASN A 19 -3.22 -23.40 -13.41
CA ASN A 19 -2.98 -22.64 -14.62
C ASN A 19 -2.85 -21.13 -14.36
N SER A 20 -3.03 -20.67 -13.12
CA SER A 20 -2.93 -19.26 -12.78
C SER A 20 -1.54 -18.70 -13.10
N TYR A 21 -1.52 -17.46 -13.60
CA TYR A 21 -0.27 -16.72 -13.85
C TYR A 21 0.56 -16.55 -12.57
N LEU A 22 -0.08 -16.54 -11.40
CA LEU A 22 0.59 -16.39 -10.10
C LEU A 22 1.61 -17.50 -9.84
N LYS A 23 1.32 -18.73 -10.25
CA LYS A 23 2.24 -19.87 -10.13
C LYS A 23 3.41 -19.84 -11.09
N ARG A 24 3.42 -18.88 -12.04
CA ARG A 24 4.51 -18.69 -13.02
C ARG A 24 5.41 -17.49 -12.66
N ILE A 25 5.04 -16.72 -11.64
CA ILE A 25 5.87 -15.60 -11.14
C ILE A 25 7.06 -16.21 -10.39
N GLU A 26 8.27 -16.04 -10.93
CA GLU A 26 9.49 -16.61 -10.36
C GLU A 26 9.73 -16.21 -8.91
N ALA A 27 9.42 -14.96 -8.54
CA ALA A 27 9.58 -14.46 -7.17
C ALA A 27 8.68 -15.16 -6.16
N PHE A 28 7.65 -15.88 -6.59
CA PHE A 28 6.73 -16.61 -5.72
C PHE A 28 7.05 -18.11 -5.63
N LEU A 29 7.92 -18.62 -6.51
CA LEU A 29 8.23 -20.05 -6.56
C LEU A 29 8.87 -20.50 -5.25
N GLY A 30 8.21 -21.45 -4.57
CA GLY A 30 8.69 -22.05 -3.31
C GLY A 30 8.57 -21.11 -2.09
N VAL A 31 7.93 -19.97 -2.22
CA VAL A 31 7.69 -19.07 -1.08
C VAL A 31 6.45 -19.54 -0.33
N GLU A 32 6.64 -20.04 0.87
CA GLU A 32 5.56 -20.44 1.77
C GLU A 32 5.22 -19.34 2.78
N LYS A 33 6.21 -18.51 3.16
CA LYS A 33 6.06 -17.47 4.17
C LYS A 33 7.02 -16.30 3.95
N LEU A 34 6.55 -15.12 4.29
CA LEU A 34 7.37 -13.91 4.43
C LEU A 34 7.19 -13.37 5.85
N ASP A 35 8.31 -13.03 6.51
CA ASP A 35 8.31 -12.43 7.84
C ASP A 35 8.72 -10.94 7.76
N PHE A 36 7.96 -10.09 8.46
CA PHE A 36 8.17 -8.64 8.51
C PHE A 36 8.49 -8.21 9.93
N ASN A 37 9.73 -7.85 10.20
CA ASN A 37 10.21 -7.48 11.52
C ASN A 37 10.80 -6.07 11.60
N LYS A 38 10.66 -5.30 10.52
CA LYS A 38 11.10 -3.91 10.41
C LYS A 38 9.92 -2.97 10.13
N PRO A 39 10.01 -1.70 10.54
CA PRO A 39 8.94 -0.74 10.30
C PRO A 39 8.77 -0.37 8.83
N VAL A 40 9.79 -0.54 8.00
CA VAL A 40 9.71 -0.30 6.55
C VAL A 40 10.19 -1.54 5.81
N THR A 41 9.38 -2.02 4.88
CA THR A 41 9.69 -3.13 3.98
C THR A 41 9.57 -2.62 2.54
N PHE A 42 10.63 -2.78 1.75
CA PHE A 42 10.63 -2.49 0.33
C PHE A 42 10.51 -3.78 -0.48
N PHE A 43 9.61 -3.80 -1.45
CA PHE A 43 9.55 -4.79 -2.51
C PHE A 43 10.19 -4.21 -3.76
N VAL A 44 11.31 -4.76 -4.17
CA VAL A 44 12.09 -4.29 -5.31
C VAL A 44 12.28 -5.41 -6.33
N GLY A 45 12.45 -5.07 -7.59
CA GLY A 45 12.64 -6.04 -8.68
C GLY A 45 12.12 -5.51 -10.01
N GLU A 46 12.25 -6.30 -11.05
CA GLU A 46 11.83 -5.96 -12.41
C GLU A 46 10.30 -5.86 -12.56
N ASN A 47 9.85 -5.27 -13.67
CA ASN A 47 8.43 -5.23 -14.02
C ASN A 47 7.90 -6.66 -14.21
N GLY A 48 6.68 -6.92 -13.75
CA GLY A 48 6.06 -8.25 -13.83
C GLY A 48 6.56 -9.26 -12.80
N SER A 49 7.46 -8.89 -11.87
CA SER A 49 7.93 -9.80 -10.81
C SER A 49 6.93 -10.04 -9.67
N GLY A 50 5.71 -9.46 -9.74
CA GLY A 50 4.64 -9.70 -8.77
C GLY A 50 4.64 -8.80 -7.54
N LYS A 51 5.46 -7.74 -7.50
CA LYS A 51 5.55 -6.83 -6.34
C LYS A 51 4.21 -6.15 -6.01
N SER A 52 3.61 -5.51 -7.01
CA SER A 52 2.31 -4.83 -6.85
C SER A 52 1.19 -5.81 -6.54
N THR A 53 1.23 -7.00 -7.15
CA THR A 53 0.29 -8.10 -6.85
C THR A 53 0.37 -8.55 -5.39
N LEU A 54 1.59 -8.69 -4.86
CA LEU A 54 1.80 -9.04 -3.46
C LEU A 54 1.34 -7.92 -2.52
N LEU A 55 1.69 -6.66 -2.84
CA LEU A 55 1.29 -5.51 -2.04
C LEU A 55 -0.24 -5.37 -2.00
N GLU A 56 -0.91 -5.49 -3.14
CA GLU A 56 -2.37 -5.48 -3.26
C GLU A 56 -2.99 -6.61 -2.46
N ALA A 57 -2.47 -7.84 -2.59
CA ALA A 57 -2.97 -8.98 -1.83
C ALA A 57 -2.87 -8.74 -0.32
N ILE A 58 -1.75 -8.19 0.18
CA ILE A 58 -1.59 -7.82 1.58
C ILE A 58 -2.62 -6.74 1.97
N ALA A 59 -2.81 -5.72 1.15
CA ALA A 59 -3.75 -4.64 1.40
C ALA A 59 -5.18 -5.16 1.53
N VAL A 60 -5.65 -5.93 0.53
CA VAL A 60 -7.01 -6.49 0.48
C VAL A 60 -7.24 -7.47 1.62
N ALA A 61 -6.30 -8.41 1.86
CA ALA A 61 -6.41 -9.36 2.98
C ALA A 61 -6.38 -8.67 4.35
N HIS A 62 -5.82 -7.47 4.45
CA HIS A 62 -5.84 -6.65 5.67
C HIS A 62 -7.11 -5.79 5.78
N GLY A 63 -7.91 -5.67 4.73
CA GLY A 63 -9.20 -4.98 4.70
C GLY A 63 -9.18 -3.59 4.07
N PHE A 64 -8.17 -3.27 3.25
CA PHE A 64 -8.19 -2.08 2.40
C PHE A 64 -8.98 -2.33 1.11
N ASN A 65 -9.48 -1.27 0.50
CA ASN A 65 -10.07 -1.33 -0.82
C ASN A 65 -8.98 -1.61 -1.88
N PRO A 66 -9.20 -2.49 -2.88
CA PRO A 66 -8.24 -2.74 -3.96
C PRO A 66 -7.84 -1.47 -4.74
N GLU A 67 -8.74 -0.52 -4.89
CA GLU A 67 -8.49 0.77 -5.54
C GLU A 67 -7.60 1.72 -4.72
N GLY A 68 -7.44 1.45 -3.42
CA GLY A 68 -6.68 2.29 -2.49
C GLY A 68 -7.54 3.11 -1.54
N GLY A 69 -6.92 4.06 -0.85
CA GLY A 69 -7.56 4.90 0.16
C GLY A 69 -7.49 4.32 1.56
N THR A 70 -8.35 4.82 2.45
CA THR A 70 -8.50 4.31 3.82
C THR A 70 -9.38 3.06 3.83
N LYS A 71 -9.37 2.31 4.92
CA LYS A 71 -10.25 1.13 5.11
C LYS A 71 -11.75 1.47 5.12
N ASN A 72 -12.11 2.73 5.31
CA ASN A 72 -13.50 3.18 5.35
C ASN A 72 -14.07 3.45 3.95
N TYR A 73 -13.23 3.42 2.92
CA TYR A 73 -13.69 3.62 1.55
C TYR A 73 -14.32 2.34 1.00
N VAL A 74 -15.64 2.37 0.85
CA VAL A 74 -16.43 1.27 0.28
C VAL A 74 -16.86 1.68 -1.13
N PHE A 75 -15.92 1.69 -2.06
CA PHE A 75 -16.21 1.79 -3.48
C PHE A 75 -15.42 0.72 -4.23
N SER A 76 -16.04 0.13 -5.23
CA SER A 76 -15.38 -0.78 -6.17
C SER A 76 -15.89 -0.44 -7.55
N THR A 77 -14.98 -0.05 -8.42
CA THR A 77 -15.32 0.17 -9.84
C THR A 77 -15.28 -1.15 -10.62
N HIS A 78 -14.52 -2.14 -10.16
CA HIS A 78 -14.45 -3.49 -10.73
C HIS A 78 -13.98 -4.52 -9.68
N ASP A 79 -14.53 -5.75 -9.79
CA ASP A 79 -14.11 -6.94 -9.02
C ASP A 79 -12.82 -7.56 -9.61
N THR A 80 -11.74 -6.77 -9.67
CA THR A 80 -10.49 -7.17 -10.37
C THR A 80 -9.29 -7.37 -9.44
N HIS A 81 -9.52 -7.67 -8.17
CA HIS A 81 -8.42 -8.00 -7.28
C HIS A 81 -7.83 -9.39 -7.62
N SER A 82 -6.53 -9.53 -7.39
CA SER A 82 -5.82 -10.78 -7.64
C SER A 82 -6.32 -11.90 -6.71
N GLU A 83 -6.48 -13.12 -7.26
CA GLU A 83 -6.78 -14.35 -6.48
C GLU A 83 -5.82 -14.56 -5.31
N LEU A 84 -4.65 -13.92 -5.34
CA LEU A 84 -3.65 -14.04 -4.29
C LEU A 84 -4.17 -13.56 -2.92
N CYS A 85 -5.08 -12.59 -2.88
CA CYS A 85 -5.64 -12.08 -1.62
C CYS A 85 -6.40 -13.17 -0.83
N ASP A 86 -7.02 -14.13 -1.51
CA ASP A 86 -7.73 -15.24 -0.90
C ASP A 86 -6.81 -16.40 -0.51
N ALA A 87 -5.61 -16.43 -1.11
CA ALA A 87 -4.60 -17.46 -0.90
C ALA A 87 -3.52 -17.08 0.11
N ILE A 88 -3.59 -15.88 0.69
CA ILE A 88 -2.65 -15.47 1.74
C ILE A 88 -3.34 -15.34 3.10
N ARG A 89 -2.57 -15.57 4.15
CA ARG A 89 -2.98 -15.34 5.55
C ARG A 89 -2.01 -14.38 6.21
N ILE A 90 -2.54 -13.28 6.76
CA ILE A 90 -1.75 -12.26 7.46
C ILE A 90 -1.55 -12.68 8.92
N SER A 91 -0.30 -12.75 9.35
CA SER A 91 0.08 -12.85 10.75
C SER A 91 0.09 -11.45 11.36
N LYS A 92 -0.93 -11.12 12.17
CA LYS A 92 -1.06 -9.81 12.82
C LYS A 92 -0.29 -9.77 14.13
N GLY A 93 0.30 -8.61 14.43
CA GLY A 93 0.88 -8.33 15.73
C GLY A 93 -0.17 -8.05 16.80
N TYR A 94 0.27 -7.85 18.04
CA TYR A 94 -0.61 -7.51 19.16
C TYR A 94 -1.09 -6.04 19.13
N ARG A 95 -0.35 -5.17 18.45
CA ARG A 95 -0.75 -3.76 18.24
C ARG A 95 -1.79 -3.67 17.13
N LYS A 96 -2.73 -2.73 17.30
CA LYS A 96 -3.65 -2.34 16.23
C LYS A 96 -3.24 -0.99 15.68
N GLU A 97 -3.24 -0.87 14.38
CA GLU A 97 -3.07 0.43 13.72
C GLU A 97 -4.24 1.36 14.03
N LYS A 98 -3.94 2.64 14.25
CA LYS A 98 -4.96 3.70 14.42
C LYS A 98 -5.39 4.29 13.09
N TRP A 99 -4.47 4.29 12.13
CA TRP A 99 -4.61 4.88 10.81
C TRP A 99 -4.13 3.88 9.78
N GLY A 100 -4.59 4.00 8.58
CA GLY A 100 -4.09 3.17 7.49
C GLY A 100 -4.47 3.74 6.14
N TYR A 101 -3.54 3.62 5.18
CA TYR A 101 -3.74 4.10 3.83
C TYR A 101 -3.04 3.20 2.83
N PHE A 102 -3.78 2.84 1.78
CA PHE A 102 -3.23 2.17 0.62
C PHE A 102 -3.18 3.19 -0.54
N LEU A 103 -1.98 3.48 -1.04
CA LEU A 103 -1.73 4.46 -2.10
C LEU A 103 -1.17 3.76 -3.32
N ARG A 104 -1.89 3.87 -4.44
CA ARG A 104 -1.48 3.38 -5.75
C ARG A 104 -1.37 4.54 -6.72
N ALA A 105 -0.26 4.62 -7.47
CA ALA A 105 -0.10 5.67 -8.48
C ALA A 105 -1.17 5.57 -9.57
N GLU A 106 -1.56 4.34 -9.95
CA GLU A 106 -2.56 4.08 -11.00
C GLU A 106 -3.97 4.55 -10.62
N SER A 107 -4.40 4.34 -9.36
CA SER A 107 -5.75 4.71 -8.89
C SER A 107 -5.80 6.06 -8.19
N PHE A 108 -4.69 6.80 -8.18
CA PHE A 108 -4.59 8.07 -7.45
C PHE A 108 -5.74 9.04 -7.73
N TYR A 109 -6.12 9.23 -9.00
CA TYR A 109 -7.21 10.14 -9.36
C TYR A 109 -8.57 9.70 -8.84
N ASN A 110 -8.85 8.39 -8.84
CA ASN A 110 -10.10 7.87 -8.31
C ASN A 110 -10.20 8.12 -6.80
N VAL A 111 -9.11 7.87 -6.08
CA VAL A 111 -9.03 8.09 -4.65
C VAL A 111 -9.10 9.58 -4.30
N ALA A 112 -8.40 10.45 -5.04
CA ALA A 112 -8.44 11.88 -4.84
C ALA A 112 -9.83 12.47 -5.06
N THR A 113 -10.56 12.01 -6.09
CA THR A 113 -11.95 12.38 -6.35
C THR A 113 -12.86 11.95 -5.20
N GLN A 114 -12.71 10.74 -4.71
CA GLN A 114 -13.51 10.24 -3.59
C GLN A 114 -13.21 11.02 -2.29
N GLU A 115 -11.96 11.35 -2.00
CA GLU A 115 -11.64 12.20 -0.84
C GLU A 115 -12.26 13.59 -0.95
N GLU A 116 -12.31 14.16 -2.15
CA GLU A 116 -12.98 15.45 -2.37
C GLU A 116 -14.50 15.37 -2.23
N GLU A 117 -15.13 14.26 -2.66
CA GLU A 117 -16.56 14.01 -2.50
C GLU A 117 -16.99 13.79 -1.04
N TYR A 118 -16.12 13.18 -0.23
CA TYR A 118 -16.34 12.99 1.21
C TYR A 118 -15.97 14.21 2.06
N ALA A 119 -15.43 15.26 1.44
CA ALA A 119 -15.10 16.48 2.15
C ALA A 119 -16.35 17.18 2.70
N ASP A 120 -16.31 17.58 3.97
CA ASP A 120 -17.35 18.31 4.65
C ASP A 120 -16.81 19.60 5.32
N PHE A 121 -17.65 20.32 6.07
CA PHE A 121 -17.25 21.52 6.77
C PHE A 121 -16.18 21.28 7.84
N ALA A 122 -16.09 20.07 8.41
CA ALA A 122 -15.10 19.70 9.42
C ALA A 122 -13.78 19.24 8.76
N HIS A 123 -13.86 18.70 7.54
CA HIS A 123 -12.75 18.18 6.74
C HIS A 123 -12.83 18.78 5.34
N PRO A 124 -12.34 20.02 5.15
CA PRO A 124 -12.43 20.71 3.85
C PRO A 124 -11.58 20.00 2.79
N SER A 125 -12.07 19.98 1.55
CA SER A 125 -11.37 19.42 0.40
C SER A 125 -9.95 20.02 0.27
N ALA A 126 -8.97 19.15 0.04
CA ALA A 126 -7.60 19.54 -0.23
C ALA A 126 -7.38 20.06 -1.66
N LYS A 127 -8.45 20.08 -2.49
CA LYS A 127 -8.45 20.57 -3.87
C LYS A 127 -7.34 19.97 -4.72
N TYR A 128 -7.27 18.65 -4.72
CA TYR A 128 -6.22 17.90 -5.41
C TYR A 128 -6.21 18.16 -6.92
N HIS A 129 -7.39 18.38 -7.53
CA HIS A 129 -7.52 18.65 -8.96
C HIS A 129 -7.07 20.04 -9.39
N GLU A 130 -6.88 20.98 -8.46
CA GLU A 130 -6.37 22.34 -8.74
C GLU A 130 -4.82 22.43 -8.75
N ARG A 131 -4.12 21.30 -8.44
CA ARG A 131 -2.65 21.23 -8.32
C ARG A 131 -2.04 20.39 -9.42
N SER A 132 -0.71 20.48 -9.60
CA SER A 132 0.00 19.53 -10.46
C SER A 132 -0.10 18.10 -9.88
N HIS A 133 -0.08 17.08 -10.76
CA HIS A 133 -0.18 15.67 -10.38
C HIS A 133 0.74 15.30 -9.20
N GLY A 134 2.04 15.65 -9.30
CA GLY A 134 2.99 15.34 -8.23
C GLY A 134 2.79 16.13 -6.94
N GLU A 135 2.18 17.34 -7.00
CA GLU A 135 1.82 18.12 -5.80
C GLU A 135 0.62 17.49 -5.09
N SER A 136 -0.39 17.11 -5.85
CA SER A 136 -1.58 16.47 -5.33
C SER A 136 -1.25 15.14 -4.69
N PHE A 137 -0.42 14.32 -5.36
CA PHE A 137 0.03 13.04 -4.84
C PHE A 137 0.80 13.20 -3.52
N LEU A 138 1.76 14.13 -3.47
CA LEU A 138 2.52 14.38 -2.25
C LEU A 138 1.61 14.92 -1.14
N ALA A 139 0.69 15.83 -1.45
CA ALA A 139 -0.26 16.37 -0.48
C ALA A 139 -1.18 15.27 0.09
N LEU A 140 -1.71 14.39 -0.77
CA LEU A 140 -2.52 13.25 -0.35
C LEU A 140 -1.73 12.34 0.61
N ALA A 141 -0.51 11.97 0.22
CA ALA A 141 0.36 11.16 1.07
C ALA A 141 0.63 11.86 2.41
N GLN A 142 0.93 13.16 2.40
CA GLN A 142 1.23 13.94 3.60
C GLN A 142 0.04 14.06 4.55
N ASN A 143 -1.14 14.30 4.02
CA ASN A 143 -2.36 14.46 4.82
C ASN A 143 -2.75 13.15 5.52
N ASN A 144 -2.44 12.01 4.91
CA ASN A 144 -2.80 10.69 5.43
C ASN A 144 -1.70 10.02 6.26
N LEU A 145 -0.46 10.56 6.28
CA LEU A 145 0.63 10.02 7.06
C LEU A 145 0.55 10.47 8.53
N GLN A 146 0.29 9.50 9.41
CA GLN A 146 0.17 9.70 10.85
C GLN A 146 1.01 8.67 11.63
N PRO A 147 1.47 9.00 12.85
CA PRO A 147 2.10 8.02 13.74
C PRO A 147 1.19 6.82 14.02
N ASN A 148 1.80 5.66 14.27
CA ASN A 148 1.08 4.42 14.56
C ASN A 148 0.10 3.99 13.46
N GLY A 149 0.40 4.32 12.20
CA GLY A 149 -0.36 3.94 11.02
C GLY A 149 0.25 2.77 10.26
N LEU A 150 -0.56 2.13 9.41
CA LEU A 150 -0.15 1.10 8.46
C LEU A 150 -0.32 1.64 7.04
N TYR A 151 0.76 1.65 6.28
CA TYR A 151 0.82 2.26 4.95
C TYR A 151 1.35 1.29 3.92
N LEU A 152 0.64 1.20 2.79
CA LEU A 152 1.03 0.41 1.64
C LEU A 152 1.13 1.36 0.44
N PHE A 153 2.31 1.47 -0.17
CA PHE A 153 2.57 2.38 -1.28
C PHE A 153 3.03 1.61 -2.51
N ASP A 154 2.29 1.76 -3.60
CA ASP A 154 2.60 1.14 -4.88
C ASP A 154 3.16 2.20 -5.84
N GLU A 155 4.45 2.12 -6.12
CA GLU A 155 5.21 3.00 -7.01
C GLU A 155 5.00 4.51 -6.73
N PRO A 156 5.15 4.97 -5.47
CA PRO A 156 4.89 6.37 -5.14
C PRO A 156 5.80 7.35 -5.89
N GLU A 157 6.94 6.90 -6.38
CA GLU A 157 7.86 7.69 -7.19
C GLU A 157 7.34 8.03 -8.58
N ALA A 158 6.45 7.24 -9.16
CA ALA A 158 5.98 7.44 -10.54
C ALA A 158 5.34 8.83 -10.77
N ALA A 159 4.72 9.39 -9.73
CA ALA A 159 4.12 10.73 -9.77
C ALA A 159 5.04 11.84 -9.24
N LEU A 160 6.23 11.54 -8.72
CA LEU A 160 7.04 12.47 -7.96
C LEU A 160 8.37 12.81 -8.63
N SER A 161 8.72 14.11 -8.65
CA SER A 161 10.08 14.54 -8.96
C SER A 161 11.08 14.03 -7.89
N PRO A 162 12.38 13.89 -8.20
CA PRO A 162 13.39 13.41 -7.24
C PRO A 162 13.37 14.21 -5.91
N GLN A 163 13.19 15.50 -5.96
CA GLN A 163 13.12 16.33 -4.76
C GLN A 163 11.88 15.99 -3.90
N ARG A 164 10.74 15.71 -4.52
CA ARG A 164 9.52 15.30 -3.83
C ARG A 164 9.62 13.89 -3.28
N GLN A 165 10.33 12.98 -3.97
CA GLN A 165 10.63 11.64 -3.46
C GLN A 165 11.43 11.73 -2.15
N LEU A 166 12.46 12.59 -2.07
CA LEU A 166 13.21 12.83 -0.84
C LEU A 166 12.32 13.41 0.28
N THR A 167 11.39 14.30 -0.06
CA THR A 167 10.44 14.84 0.91
C THR A 167 9.55 13.74 1.49
N LEU A 168 9.01 12.86 0.63
CA LEU A 168 8.21 11.72 1.05
C LEU A 168 9.02 10.75 1.91
N LEU A 169 10.27 10.45 1.53
CA LEU A 169 11.16 9.57 2.26
C LEU A 169 11.43 10.07 3.70
N ILE A 170 11.66 11.37 3.86
CA ILE A 170 11.84 11.99 5.19
C ILE A 170 10.59 11.81 6.06
N GLN A 171 9.41 11.91 5.48
CA GLN A 171 8.16 11.72 6.21
C GLN A 171 7.91 10.26 6.59
N ILE A 172 8.15 9.33 5.66
CA ILE A 172 8.12 7.89 5.93
C ILE A 172 9.04 7.58 7.10
N TYR A 173 10.29 8.08 7.07
CA TYR A 173 11.26 7.87 8.14
C TYR A 173 10.75 8.39 9.50
N ARG A 174 10.19 9.60 9.55
CA ARG A 174 9.65 10.19 10.78
C ARG A 174 8.50 9.36 11.34
N CYS A 175 7.49 9.04 10.50
CA CYS A 175 6.35 8.23 10.92
C CYS A 175 6.78 6.81 11.36
N ALA A 176 7.75 6.21 10.68
CA ALA A 176 8.29 4.90 11.07
C ALA A 176 8.97 4.93 12.45
N LYS A 177 9.69 6.02 12.78
CA LYS A 177 10.24 6.27 14.12
C LYS A 177 9.17 6.42 15.19
N GLU A 178 7.99 6.89 14.81
CA GLU A 178 6.82 7.09 15.67
C GLU A 178 5.84 5.89 15.64
N GLY A 179 6.33 4.74 15.19
CA GLY A 179 5.64 3.46 15.29
C GLY A 179 4.73 3.11 14.12
N ALA A 180 4.81 3.82 13.00
CA ALA A 180 4.14 3.42 11.77
C ALA A 180 4.87 2.25 11.09
N GLN A 181 4.12 1.48 10.28
CA GLN A 181 4.66 0.41 9.44
C GLN A 181 4.36 0.71 7.97
N PHE A 182 5.35 0.47 7.12
CA PHE A 182 5.27 0.72 5.68
C PHE A 182 5.62 -0.53 4.88
N PHE A 183 4.85 -0.77 3.82
CA PHE A 183 5.16 -1.66 2.72
C PHE A 183 5.22 -0.83 1.45
N ILE A 184 6.32 -0.86 0.73
CA ILE A 184 6.56 0.02 -0.40
C ILE A 184 7.07 -0.80 -1.58
N VAL A 185 6.33 -0.79 -2.68
CA VAL A 185 6.80 -1.24 -3.99
C VAL A 185 7.46 -0.07 -4.66
N THR A 186 8.67 -0.24 -5.15
CA THR A 186 9.41 0.82 -5.85
C THR A 186 10.36 0.27 -6.90
N HIS A 187 10.54 1.06 -7.95
CA HIS A 187 11.60 0.92 -8.96
C HIS A 187 12.68 2.00 -8.80
N SER A 188 12.49 2.94 -7.87
CA SER A 188 13.44 4.03 -7.65
C SER A 188 14.75 3.52 -7.02
N PRO A 189 15.90 3.99 -7.48
CA PRO A 189 17.17 3.74 -6.83
C PRO A 189 17.43 4.63 -5.61
N ILE A 190 16.55 5.57 -5.29
CA ILE A 190 16.64 6.54 -4.19
C ILE A 190 15.95 6.01 -2.95
#